data_6fff23de1c8e0b2da87344d2389423b3
#
_entry.id   6fff23de1c8e0b2da87344d2389423b3
#
_cell.length_a   1.000
_cell.length_b   1.000
_cell.length_c   1.000
_cell.angle_alpha   90.00
_cell.angle_beta   90.00
_cell.angle_gamma   90.00
#
_symmetry.space_group_name_H-M   'P 1'
#
loop_
_entity.id
_entity.type
_entity.pdbx_description
1 polymer ?
#
loop_
_entity_poly.entity_id
_entity_poly.type
_entity_poly.pdbx_seq_one_letter_code
_entity_poly.pdbx_strand_id
1 'polypeptide(L)'
;HAEDQINLIINQIHKLKGSGANIILTSGGVSAGKADFIPAALTEMGAEILFHKLWIRPGKPVLMAKFPNGQIVFGLPGNPVSVAVGFRFLAAQAIRIAQGRKLEKPITSKNLKSYKKSEKFCLFAKAIAHVDDGGQIHTEVMSGQESFKVKPFRDANCWALIPEGIETLKKDEIISIYPLSS
;
A
#
# COMPACT_ATOMS: atom_id res chain seq x y z
N HIS A 1 28.77 -5.51 -7.01
CA HIS A 1 28.96 -5.21 -5.59
C HIS A 1 27.81 -4.32 -5.10
N ALA A 2 27.62 -4.19 -3.75
CA ALA A 2 26.49 -3.41 -3.19
C ALA A 2 26.56 -1.93 -3.57
N GLU A 3 27.76 -1.36 -3.59
CA GLU A 3 28.02 0.02 -3.97
C GLU A 3 27.65 0.32 -5.42
N ASP A 4 27.94 -0.58 -6.34
CA ASP A 4 27.56 -0.45 -7.75
C ASP A 4 26.03 -0.42 -7.92
N GLN A 5 25.28 -1.21 -7.11
CA GLN A 5 23.82 -1.21 -7.12
C GLN A 5 23.23 0.10 -6.61
N ILE A 6 23.80 0.69 -5.55
CA ILE A 6 23.37 1.99 -5.01
C ILE A 6 23.60 3.08 -6.07
N ASN A 7 24.77 3.12 -6.71
CA ASN A 7 25.09 4.09 -7.75
C ASN A 7 24.14 4.01 -8.95
N LEU A 8 23.75 2.79 -9.36
CA LEU A 8 22.76 2.61 -10.42
C LEU A 8 21.40 3.20 -10.03
N ILE A 9 20.94 2.98 -8.79
CA ILE A 9 19.69 3.51 -8.27
C ILE A 9 19.75 5.05 -8.21
N ILE A 10 20.83 5.62 -7.68
CA ILE A 10 21.07 7.06 -7.61
C ILE A 10 20.95 7.68 -9.00
N ASN A 11 21.63 7.11 -9.99
CA ASN A 11 21.59 7.60 -11.37
C ASN A 11 20.18 7.56 -11.97
N GLN A 12 19.39 6.51 -11.71
CA GLN A 12 18.02 6.44 -12.19
C GLN A 12 17.12 7.49 -11.49
N ILE A 13 17.25 7.66 -10.19
CA ILE A 13 16.49 8.67 -9.45
C ILE A 13 16.88 10.08 -9.91
N HIS A 14 18.17 10.36 -10.16
CA HIS A 14 18.60 11.64 -10.72
C HIS A 14 17.96 11.95 -12.07
N LYS A 15 17.87 10.96 -12.99
CA LYS A 15 17.19 11.14 -14.28
C LYS A 15 15.72 11.49 -14.09
N LEU A 16 15.01 10.79 -13.18
CA LEU A 16 13.60 11.05 -12.88
C LEU A 16 13.41 12.42 -12.23
N LYS A 17 14.30 12.83 -11.33
CA LYS A 17 14.29 14.19 -10.75
C LYS A 17 14.46 15.26 -11.84
N GLY A 18 15.40 15.06 -12.76
CA GLY A 18 15.65 15.99 -13.87
C GLY A 18 14.53 16.07 -14.89
N SER A 19 13.65 15.08 -14.97
CA SER A 19 12.47 15.10 -15.87
C SER A 19 11.31 15.99 -15.39
N GLY A 20 11.43 16.62 -14.21
CA GLY A 20 10.38 17.45 -13.61
C GLY A 20 9.29 16.65 -12.87
N ALA A 21 9.49 15.36 -12.63
CA ALA A 21 8.55 14.53 -11.87
C ALA A 21 8.44 15.04 -10.42
N ASN A 22 7.22 15.32 -9.95
CA ASN A 22 6.96 15.72 -8.57
C ASN A 22 6.87 14.51 -7.63
N ILE A 23 6.44 13.36 -8.16
CA ILE A 23 6.31 12.11 -7.42
C ILE A 23 7.03 11.01 -8.20
N ILE A 24 7.94 10.32 -7.54
CA ILE A 24 8.70 9.18 -8.07
C ILE A 24 8.23 7.92 -7.37
N LEU A 25 7.98 6.87 -8.13
CA LEU A 25 7.62 5.55 -7.59
C LEU A 25 8.72 4.56 -7.93
N THR A 26 9.14 3.78 -6.94
CA THR A 26 10.02 2.61 -7.15
C THR A 26 9.30 1.34 -6.71
N SER A 27 9.60 0.21 -7.33
CA SER A 27 9.07 -1.10 -6.95
C SER A 27 10.22 -2.06 -6.68
N GLY A 28 10.23 -2.68 -5.50
CA GLY A 28 11.32 -3.50 -4.98
C GLY A 28 12.41 -2.67 -4.27
N GLY A 29 13.40 -3.35 -3.67
CA GLY A 29 14.56 -2.72 -3.02
C GLY A 29 14.28 -1.96 -1.71
N VAL A 30 13.13 -2.17 -1.08
CA VAL A 30 12.71 -1.48 0.16
C VAL A 30 12.43 -2.41 1.35
N SER A 31 12.65 -3.72 1.21
CA SER A 31 12.45 -4.70 2.28
C SER A 31 13.64 -4.68 3.26
N ALA A 32 13.71 -5.59 4.24
CA ALA A 32 14.81 -5.65 5.21
C ALA A 32 15.97 -6.59 4.77
N GLY A 33 16.05 -6.93 3.49
CA GLY A 33 17.06 -7.82 2.93
C GLY A 33 18.39 -7.11 2.63
N LYS A 34 19.46 -7.89 2.43
CA LYS A 34 20.79 -7.37 2.07
C LYS A 34 20.85 -6.62 0.71
N ALA A 35 19.78 -6.67 -0.08
CA ALA A 35 19.64 -6.02 -1.39
C ALA A 35 18.65 -4.84 -1.39
N ASP A 36 18.37 -4.24 -0.23
CA ASP A 36 17.41 -3.13 -0.12
C ASP A 36 18.15 -1.79 -0.10
N PHE A 37 18.59 -1.38 -1.27
CA PHE A 37 19.45 -0.22 -1.45
C PHE A 37 18.69 1.12 -1.58
N ILE A 38 17.35 1.11 -1.77
CA ILE A 38 16.56 2.33 -1.96
C ILE A 38 16.68 3.30 -0.76
N PRO A 39 16.53 2.87 0.51
CA PRO A 39 16.65 3.78 1.63
C PRO A 39 18.04 4.44 1.71
N ALA A 40 19.11 3.65 1.49
CA ALA A 40 20.49 4.15 1.52
C ALA A 40 20.74 5.16 0.39
N ALA A 41 20.34 4.83 -0.85
CA ALA A 41 20.47 5.73 -2.00
C ALA A 41 19.74 7.06 -1.79
N LEU A 42 18.51 7.03 -1.26
CA LEU A 42 17.74 8.25 -1.00
C LEU A 42 18.39 9.12 0.09
N THR A 43 18.92 8.51 1.15
CA THR A 43 19.63 9.22 2.20
C THR A 43 20.93 9.87 1.66
N GLU A 44 21.70 9.14 0.86
CA GLU A 44 22.91 9.66 0.21
C GLU A 44 22.61 10.82 -0.73
N MET A 45 21.48 10.78 -1.40
CA MET A 45 20.99 11.88 -2.26
C MET A 45 20.39 13.06 -1.49
N GLY A 46 20.41 13.05 -0.15
CA GLY A 46 19.92 14.12 0.72
C GLY A 46 18.40 14.17 0.86
N ALA A 47 17.69 13.05 0.59
CA ALA A 47 16.27 12.96 0.88
C ALA A 47 16.02 12.66 2.37
N GLU A 48 15.01 13.27 2.95
CA GLU A 48 14.47 12.94 4.26
C GLU A 48 13.55 11.74 4.16
N ILE A 49 13.82 10.67 4.92
CA ILE A 49 12.91 9.51 5.03
C ILE A 49 11.79 9.86 6.00
N LEU A 50 10.58 10.09 5.49
CA LEU A 50 9.41 10.44 6.30
C LEU A 50 8.86 9.23 7.06
N PHE A 51 8.85 8.08 6.42
CA PHE A 51 8.60 6.78 7.06
C PHE A 51 9.20 5.63 6.27
N HIS A 52 9.54 4.56 6.97
CA HIS A 52 9.95 3.27 6.41
C HIS A 52 9.41 2.16 7.31
N LYS A 53 8.69 1.20 6.71
CA LYS A 53 7.99 0.09 7.39
C LYS A 53 6.78 0.55 8.22
N LEU A 54 5.60 0.38 7.65
CA LEU A 54 4.33 0.58 8.33
C LEU A 54 3.79 -0.76 8.88
N TRP A 55 3.00 -0.70 9.95
CA TRP A 55 2.32 -1.87 10.50
C TRP A 55 1.07 -2.24 9.69
N ILE A 56 1.23 -2.43 8.39
CA ILE A 56 0.20 -2.83 7.43
C ILE A 56 0.51 -4.18 6.79
N ARG A 57 -0.50 -4.89 6.36
CA ARG A 57 -0.44 -6.10 5.53
C ARG A 57 -1.46 -6.03 4.39
N PRO A 58 -1.07 -6.42 3.16
CA PRO A 58 0.31 -6.51 2.67
C PRO A 58 0.96 -5.13 2.58
N GLY A 59 2.29 -5.06 2.41
CA GLY A 59 2.96 -3.79 2.14
C GLY A 59 3.81 -3.23 3.28
N LYS A 60 4.04 -3.99 4.37
CA LYS A 60 4.83 -3.52 5.54
C LYS A 60 6.10 -2.73 5.17
N PRO A 61 6.97 -3.13 4.22
CA PRO A 61 8.24 -2.44 3.95
C PRO A 61 8.11 -1.18 3.07
N VAL A 62 6.93 -0.64 2.86
CA VAL A 62 6.75 0.61 2.13
C VAL A 62 7.55 1.76 2.76
N LEU A 63 8.06 2.65 1.89
CA LEU A 63 8.84 3.82 2.27
C LEU A 63 8.27 5.07 1.62
N MET A 64 8.37 6.19 2.29
CA MET A 64 8.17 7.53 1.73
C MET A 64 9.33 8.42 2.12
N ALA A 65 9.88 9.13 1.14
CA ALA A 65 10.93 10.12 1.33
C ALA A 65 10.59 11.42 0.60
N LYS A 66 11.20 12.52 1.04
CA LYS A 66 11.02 13.85 0.46
C LYS A 66 12.37 14.51 0.23
N PHE A 67 12.60 15.03 -0.96
CA PHE A 67 13.75 15.87 -1.26
C PHE A 67 13.56 17.33 -0.81
N PRO A 68 14.65 18.08 -0.56
CA PRO A 68 14.56 19.50 -0.16
C PRO A 68 13.77 20.37 -1.15
N ASN A 69 13.77 20.04 -2.45
CA ASN A 69 13.02 20.73 -3.49
C ASN A 69 11.52 20.35 -3.53
N GLY A 70 11.03 19.54 -2.58
CA GLY A 70 9.64 19.14 -2.46
C GLY A 70 9.24 17.88 -3.21
N GLN A 71 10.11 17.30 -4.06
CA GLN A 71 9.84 16.04 -4.75
C GLN A 71 9.67 14.88 -3.76
N ILE A 72 8.69 14.01 -3.99
CA ILE A 72 8.34 12.88 -3.11
C ILE A 72 8.73 11.57 -3.81
N VAL A 73 9.28 10.64 -3.04
CA VAL A 73 9.56 9.27 -3.49
C VAL A 73 8.76 8.29 -2.66
N PHE A 74 8.01 7.41 -3.30
CA PHE A 74 7.44 6.21 -2.68
C PHE A 74 8.23 4.99 -3.11
N GLY A 75 8.82 4.31 -2.13
CA GLY A 75 9.41 2.99 -2.30
C GLY A 75 8.36 1.93 -2.01
N LEU A 76 7.90 1.23 -3.04
CA LEU A 76 6.89 0.17 -2.93
C LEU A 76 7.57 -1.20 -2.85
N PRO A 77 7.01 -2.16 -2.10
CA PRO A 77 7.54 -3.53 -2.06
C PRO A 77 7.55 -4.20 -3.44
N GLY A 78 8.28 -5.32 -3.58
CA GLY A 78 8.33 -6.06 -4.86
C GLY A 78 7.13 -6.97 -5.11
N ASN A 79 6.43 -7.44 -4.06
CA ASN A 79 5.27 -8.32 -4.22
C ASN A 79 4.07 -7.59 -4.83
N PRO A 80 3.42 -8.13 -5.88
CA PRO A 80 2.38 -7.42 -6.64
C PRO A 80 1.22 -6.88 -5.79
N VAL A 81 0.69 -7.67 -4.85
CA VAL A 81 -0.41 -7.22 -3.98
C VAL A 81 0.06 -6.15 -3.00
N SER A 82 1.32 -6.21 -2.55
CA SER A 82 1.92 -5.17 -1.70
C SER A 82 2.13 -3.86 -2.47
N VAL A 83 2.53 -3.93 -3.74
CA VAL A 83 2.61 -2.76 -4.64
C VAL A 83 1.23 -2.14 -4.79
N ALA A 84 0.20 -2.95 -5.06
CA ALA A 84 -1.17 -2.47 -5.23
C ALA A 84 -1.67 -1.72 -3.98
N VAL A 85 -1.44 -2.26 -2.78
CA VAL A 85 -1.81 -1.60 -1.52
C VAL A 85 -1.01 -0.32 -1.29
N GLY A 86 0.31 -0.36 -1.44
CA GLY A 86 1.17 0.82 -1.27
C GLY A 86 0.82 1.93 -2.26
N PHE A 87 0.57 1.59 -3.51
CA PHE A 87 0.12 2.56 -4.51
C PHE A 87 -1.28 3.11 -4.16
N ARG A 88 -2.27 2.23 -3.98
CA ARG A 88 -3.68 2.59 -3.81
C ARG A 88 -3.94 3.45 -2.57
N PHE A 89 -3.33 3.10 -1.44
CA PHE A 89 -3.62 3.72 -0.15
C PHE A 89 -2.62 4.77 0.30
N LEU A 90 -1.46 4.89 -0.35
CA LEU A 90 -0.46 5.88 -0.01
C LEU A 90 -0.16 6.80 -1.19
N ALA A 91 0.44 6.30 -2.27
CA ALA A 91 0.87 7.14 -3.38
C ALA A 91 -0.33 7.82 -4.10
N ALA A 92 -1.39 7.07 -4.41
CA ALA A 92 -2.59 7.62 -5.05
C ALA A 92 -3.30 8.65 -4.16
N GLN A 93 -3.31 8.47 -2.83
CA GLN A 93 -3.88 9.46 -1.92
C GLN A 93 -3.03 10.74 -1.87
N ALA A 94 -1.70 10.63 -1.91
CA ALA A 94 -0.81 11.78 -2.01
C ALA A 94 -1.03 12.55 -3.34
N ILE A 95 -1.20 11.83 -4.45
CA ILE A 95 -1.54 12.44 -5.75
C ILE A 95 -2.88 13.17 -5.68
N ARG A 96 -3.92 12.58 -5.06
CA ARG A 96 -5.23 13.23 -4.87
C ARG A 96 -5.09 14.55 -4.10
N ILE A 97 -4.33 14.54 -2.99
CA ILE A 97 -4.08 15.75 -2.18
C ILE A 97 -3.34 16.81 -3.01
N ALA A 98 -2.30 16.42 -3.75
CA ALA A 98 -1.54 17.32 -4.61
C ALA A 98 -2.41 17.97 -5.71
N GLN A 99 -3.49 17.29 -6.12
CA GLN A 99 -4.49 17.79 -7.06
C GLN A 99 -5.61 18.63 -6.38
N GLY A 100 -5.51 18.92 -5.09
CA GLY A 100 -6.55 19.62 -4.32
C GLY A 100 -7.82 18.78 -4.05
N ARG A 101 -7.78 17.48 -4.30
CA ARG A 101 -8.91 16.56 -4.07
C ARG A 101 -8.91 16.07 -2.61
N LYS A 102 -10.10 15.85 -2.06
CA LYS A 102 -10.26 15.27 -0.72
C LYS A 102 -9.78 13.82 -0.71
N LEU A 103 -9.30 13.38 0.46
CA LEU A 103 -9.05 11.96 0.70
C LEU A 103 -10.30 11.14 0.41
N GLU A 104 -10.09 9.95 -0.11
CA GLU A 104 -11.17 9.01 -0.33
C GLU A 104 -11.75 8.52 1.00
N LYS A 105 -13.06 8.47 1.08
CA LYS A 105 -13.77 7.92 2.23
C LYS A 105 -14.10 6.45 2.00
N PRO A 106 -14.02 5.60 3.04
CA PRO A 106 -14.46 4.23 2.94
C PRO A 106 -15.98 4.14 2.76
N ILE A 107 -16.42 3.04 2.19
CA ILE A 107 -17.81 2.63 2.16
C ILE A 107 -18.04 1.69 3.36
N THR A 108 -19.15 1.87 4.06
CA THR A 108 -19.54 1.00 5.17
C THR A 108 -20.20 -0.27 4.64
N SER A 109 -19.78 -1.41 5.14
CA SER A 109 -20.31 -2.73 4.74
C SER A 109 -20.48 -3.66 5.93
N LYS A 110 -21.36 -4.64 5.82
CA LYS A 110 -21.59 -5.69 6.82
C LYS A 110 -20.78 -6.93 6.48
N ASN A 111 -19.99 -7.42 7.42
CA ASN A 111 -19.17 -8.61 7.22
C ASN A 111 -20.02 -9.91 7.21
N LEU A 112 -19.87 -10.75 6.20
CA LEU A 112 -20.65 -11.98 6.06
C LEU A 112 -20.12 -13.17 6.85
N LYS A 113 -18.79 -13.23 7.03
CA LYS A 113 -18.14 -14.39 7.68
C LYS A 113 -17.07 -13.94 8.65
N SER A 114 -16.96 -14.64 9.76
CA SER A 114 -15.85 -14.39 10.69
C SER A 114 -14.50 -14.61 10.02
N TYR A 115 -13.57 -13.69 10.28
CA TYR A 115 -12.21 -13.73 9.74
C TYR A 115 -11.18 -13.46 10.83
N LYS A 116 -10.16 -14.32 10.94
CA LYS A 116 -9.06 -14.16 11.90
C LYS A 116 -7.80 -13.60 11.24
N LYS A 117 -7.13 -12.68 11.90
CA LYS A 117 -5.82 -12.14 11.51
C LYS A 117 -4.94 -11.90 12.73
N SER A 118 -3.67 -11.60 12.52
CA SER A 118 -2.83 -11.05 13.61
C SER A 118 -3.30 -9.65 13.98
N GLU A 119 -3.52 -9.40 15.26
CA GLU A 119 -3.92 -8.08 15.79
C GLU A 119 -2.89 -6.97 15.53
N LYS A 120 -1.59 -7.35 15.41
CA LYS A 120 -0.44 -6.42 15.26
C LYS A 120 -0.46 -5.56 14.01
N PHE A 121 -1.29 -5.86 13.01
CA PHE A 121 -1.27 -5.20 11.71
C PHE A 121 -2.65 -4.69 11.32
N CYS A 122 -2.69 -3.50 10.71
CA CYS A 122 -3.81 -3.12 9.87
C CYS A 122 -3.79 -3.96 8.59
N LEU A 123 -4.87 -4.67 8.29
CA LEU A 123 -4.97 -5.55 7.12
C LEU A 123 -5.82 -4.89 6.03
N PHE A 124 -5.23 -4.75 4.84
CA PHE A 124 -5.95 -4.46 3.60
C PHE A 124 -6.25 -5.80 2.92
N ALA A 125 -7.41 -6.34 3.21
CA ALA A 125 -7.80 -7.67 2.74
C ALA A 125 -8.48 -7.61 1.37
N LYS A 126 -8.12 -8.55 0.49
CA LYS A 126 -8.88 -8.81 -0.74
C LYS A 126 -10.25 -9.32 -0.36
N ALA A 127 -11.31 -8.70 -0.87
CA ALA A 127 -12.68 -9.03 -0.50
C ALA A 127 -13.63 -8.93 -1.68
N ILE A 128 -14.79 -9.54 -1.53
CA ILE A 128 -15.91 -9.43 -2.46
C ILE A 128 -17.07 -8.76 -1.72
N ALA A 129 -17.53 -7.66 -2.26
CA ALA A 129 -18.73 -6.96 -1.80
C ALA A 129 -19.86 -7.11 -2.81
N HIS A 130 -21.08 -7.19 -2.31
CA HIS A 130 -22.32 -7.17 -3.09
C HIS A 130 -23.39 -6.36 -2.34
N VAL A 131 -24.38 -5.90 -3.07
CA VAL A 131 -25.55 -5.21 -2.52
C VAL A 131 -26.70 -6.19 -2.51
N ASP A 132 -27.42 -6.32 -1.40
CA ASP A 132 -28.65 -7.10 -1.32
C ASP A 132 -29.87 -6.33 -1.85
N ASP A 133 -31.03 -6.99 -1.90
CA ASP A 133 -32.28 -6.39 -2.40
C ASP A 133 -32.77 -5.19 -1.55
N GLY A 134 -32.30 -5.08 -0.31
CA GLY A 134 -32.56 -3.95 0.60
C GLY A 134 -31.61 -2.79 0.44
N GLY A 135 -30.61 -2.88 -0.47
CA GLY A 135 -29.57 -1.85 -0.66
C GLY A 135 -28.44 -1.92 0.36
N GLN A 136 -28.40 -2.93 1.23
CA GLN A 136 -27.31 -3.12 2.19
C GLN A 136 -26.09 -3.75 1.52
N ILE A 137 -24.92 -3.17 1.77
CA ILE A 137 -23.64 -3.72 1.28
C ILE A 137 -23.17 -4.80 2.25
N HIS A 138 -22.87 -5.96 1.69
CA HIS A 138 -22.29 -7.10 2.38
C HIS A 138 -20.92 -7.44 1.81
N THR A 139 -19.99 -7.82 2.67
CA THR A 139 -18.60 -8.11 2.27
C THR A 139 -18.11 -9.43 2.85
N GLU A 140 -17.50 -10.24 2.03
CA GLU A 140 -16.78 -11.44 2.44
C GLU A 140 -15.28 -11.25 2.21
N VAL A 141 -14.47 -11.38 3.29
CA VAL A 141 -13.01 -11.42 3.19
C VAL A 141 -12.59 -12.74 2.57
N MET A 142 -11.87 -12.68 1.46
CA MET A 142 -11.45 -13.88 0.72
C MET A 142 -10.34 -14.64 1.46
N SER A 143 -10.19 -15.93 1.16
CA SER A 143 -8.99 -16.71 1.49
C SER A 143 -7.79 -16.28 0.62
N GLY A 144 -6.57 -16.71 0.98
CA GLY A 144 -5.39 -16.44 0.17
C GLY A 144 -4.92 -14.98 0.21
N GLN A 145 -4.83 -14.42 1.42
CA GLN A 145 -4.41 -13.03 1.64
C GLN A 145 -2.91 -12.78 1.48
N GLU A 146 -2.10 -13.80 1.21
CA GLU A 146 -0.66 -13.68 1.03
C GLU A 146 -0.32 -12.73 -0.11
N SER A 147 0.72 -11.93 0.05
CA SER A 147 1.10 -10.84 -0.86
C SER A 147 1.56 -11.31 -2.24
N PHE A 148 1.95 -12.57 -2.38
CA PHE A 148 2.34 -13.19 -3.65
C PHE A 148 1.18 -13.88 -4.37
N LYS A 149 0.01 -14.08 -3.71
CA LYS A 149 -1.17 -14.72 -4.32
C LYS A 149 -1.99 -13.72 -5.11
N VAL A 150 -1.78 -13.71 -6.43
CA VAL A 150 -2.46 -12.79 -7.37
C VAL A 150 -3.87 -13.27 -7.72
N LYS A 151 -4.11 -14.59 -7.77
CA LYS A 151 -5.43 -15.13 -8.17
C LYS A 151 -6.60 -14.55 -7.34
N PRO A 152 -6.56 -14.55 -5.98
CA PRO A 152 -7.64 -13.92 -5.20
C PRO A 152 -7.75 -12.40 -5.46
N PHE A 153 -6.68 -11.73 -5.85
CA PHE A 153 -6.73 -10.30 -6.20
C PHE A 153 -7.49 -10.05 -7.50
N ARG A 154 -7.37 -10.96 -8.48
CA ARG A 154 -8.17 -10.89 -9.72
C ARG A 154 -9.66 -11.03 -9.47
N ASP A 155 -10.01 -11.89 -8.50
CA ASP A 155 -11.42 -12.25 -8.22
C ASP A 155 -12.07 -11.28 -7.22
N ALA A 156 -11.29 -10.48 -6.49
CA ALA A 156 -11.77 -9.44 -5.58
C ALA A 156 -12.39 -8.26 -6.34
N ASN A 157 -13.34 -7.56 -5.73
CA ASN A 157 -13.88 -6.30 -6.24
C ASN A 157 -13.69 -5.13 -5.26
N CYS A 158 -13.19 -5.40 -4.05
CA CYS A 158 -12.91 -4.38 -3.05
C CYS A 158 -11.74 -4.78 -2.13
N TRP A 159 -11.26 -3.79 -1.40
CA TRP A 159 -10.39 -3.95 -0.24
C TRP A 159 -11.20 -3.80 1.04
N ALA A 160 -11.15 -4.77 1.93
CA ALA A 160 -11.68 -4.63 3.29
C ALA A 160 -10.56 -4.17 4.22
N LEU A 161 -10.79 -3.10 4.96
CA LEU A 161 -9.84 -2.56 5.93
C LEU A 161 -10.17 -3.12 7.31
N ILE A 162 -9.28 -3.94 7.87
CA ILE A 162 -9.41 -4.46 9.24
C ILE A 162 -8.29 -3.84 10.08
N PRO A 163 -8.62 -2.92 11.02
CA PRO A 163 -7.65 -2.19 11.83
C PRO A 163 -6.72 -3.09 12.66
N GLU A 164 -5.61 -2.54 13.12
CA GLU A 164 -4.81 -3.15 14.20
C GLU A 164 -5.65 -3.26 15.48
N GLY A 165 -5.25 -4.14 16.41
CA GLY A 165 -6.00 -4.41 17.63
C GLY A 165 -7.17 -5.37 17.47
N ILE A 166 -7.61 -5.67 16.24
CA ILE A 166 -8.66 -6.66 15.95
C ILE A 166 -7.99 -7.98 15.54
N GLU A 167 -8.15 -9.01 16.36
CA GLU A 167 -7.74 -10.38 16.04
C GLU A 167 -8.80 -11.12 15.21
N THR A 168 -10.06 -10.93 15.57
CA THR A 168 -11.19 -11.59 14.92
C THR A 168 -12.23 -10.56 14.52
N LEU A 169 -12.44 -10.40 13.23
CA LEU A 169 -13.61 -9.74 12.65
C LEU A 169 -14.77 -10.73 12.71
N LYS A 170 -15.81 -10.43 13.45
CA LYS A 170 -16.98 -11.32 13.59
C LYS A 170 -17.93 -11.18 12.41
N LYS A 171 -18.76 -12.20 12.20
CA LYS A 171 -19.92 -12.08 11.32
C LYS A 171 -20.82 -10.95 11.78
N ASP A 172 -21.41 -10.25 10.83
CA ASP A 172 -22.33 -9.13 11.02
C ASP A 172 -21.72 -7.84 11.59
N GLU A 173 -20.40 -7.81 11.90
CA GLU A 173 -19.71 -6.57 12.25
C GLU A 173 -19.61 -5.63 11.03
N ILE A 174 -19.62 -4.34 11.32
CA ILE A 174 -19.46 -3.28 10.32
C ILE A 174 -17.96 -3.10 10.01
N ILE A 175 -17.63 -3.09 8.73
CA ILE A 175 -16.27 -2.87 8.24
C ILE A 175 -16.23 -1.76 7.20
N SER A 176 -15.05 -1.17 7.06
CA SER A 176 -14.74 -0.21 6.00
C SER A 176 -14.24 -0.95 4.77
N ILE A 177 -14.81 -0.65 3.62
CA ILE A 177 -14.32 -1.16 2.34
C ILE A 177 -13.98 -0.03 1.39
N TYR A 178 -13.11 -0.32 0.43
CA TYR A 178 -12.71 0.58 -0.65
C TYR A 178 -12.80 -0.17 -1.98
N PRO A 179 -13.27 0.45 -3.08
CA PRO A 179 -13.16 -0.13 -4.42
C PRO A 179 -11.70 -0.49 -4.75
N LEU A 180 -11.46 -1.43 -5.64
CA LEU A 180 -10.09 -1.79 -6.06
C LEU A 180 -9.37 -0.64 -6.72
N SER A 181 -10.07 0.14 -7.55
CA SER A 181 -9.58 1.37 -8.18
C SER A 181 -10.23 2.61 -7.55
N SER A 182 -9.52 3.72 -7.57
CA SER A 182 -10.00 5.05 -7.13
C SER A 182 -10.40 5.89 -8.31
#